data_fd5dc4b4ca8e90affdcbd5b20e2d1d6d
#
_entry.id   fd5dc4b4ca8e90affdcbd5b20e2d1d6d
#
_cell.length_a   1.000
_cell.length_b   1.000
_cell.length_c   1.000
_cell.angle_alpha   90.00
_cell.angle_beta   90.00
_cell.angle_gamma   90.00
#
_symmetry.space_group_name_H-M   'P 1'
#
loop_
_entity.id
_entity.type
_entity.pdbx_description
1 polymer ?
#
loop_
_entity_poly.entity_id
_entity_poly.type
_entity_poly.pdbx_seq_one_letter_code
_entity_poly.pdbx_strand_id
1 'polypeptide(L)'
;MDAGAVTGNPSRYITDPAPDGTPLENSSLQHAYNIIADRGLEHFLTEYQNDPPAEVDAQQLYLTTYHIRANCRTGHERGVVPDDTIALTCGADVNLNGLHVVTIAWSDAAAGSIIDFSFVPFATEGRPAAACEKIVLDGLQTWWDGIRTHPWGQMDDREGTGWVPDLTLIDSGWKDKQWGTEPVYILAAQAGFRGILP
;
A
#
# COMPACT_ATOMS: atom_id res chain seq x y z
N MET A 1 -19.17 -5.90 33.27
CA MET A 1 -19.03 -4.78 34.21
C MET A 1 -18.62 -3.55 33.41
N ASP A 2 -19.62 -2.80 32.95
CA ASP A 2 -19.40 -1.73 31.95
C ASP A 2 -19.64 -0.35 32.57
N ALA A 3 -19.47 -0.25 33.89
CA ALA A 3 -19.70 0.99 34.62
C ALA A 3 -18.65 2.05 34.18
N GLY A 4 -19.10 2.96 33.34
CA GLY A 4 -18.30 4.09 32.89
C GLY A 4 -17.82 4.03 31.43
N ALA A 5 -18.05 2.95 30.68
CA ALA A 5 -17.72 2.90 29.28
C ALA A 5 -18.68 3.78 28.45
N VAL A 6 -18.13 4.72 27.70
CA VAL A 6 -18.89 5.59 26.80
C VAL A 6 -18.51 5.24 25.36
N THR A 7 -19.50 4.88 24.54
CA THR A 7 -19.28 4.56 23.13
C THR A 7 -19.46 5.80 22.28
N GLY A 8 -18.42 6.18 21.52
CA GLY A 8 -18.48 7.29 20.57
C GLY A 8 -19.41 7.00 19.36
N ASN A 9 -19.60 5.73 19.02
CA ASN A 9 -20.53 5.30 17.96
C ASN A 9 -21.37 4.11 18.43
N PRO A 10 -22.53 4.34 19.07
CA PRO A 10 -23.33 3.28 19.67
C PRO A 10 -23.99 2.34 18.67
N SER A 11 -24.05 2.70 17.40
CA SER A 11 -24.62 1.86 16.32
C SER A 11 -23.57 1.01 15.58
N ARG A 12 -22.29 1.11 15.95
CA ARG A 12 -21.22 0.35 15.27
C ARG A 12 -21.07 -1.04 15.88
N TYR A 13 -21.84 -2.00 15.40
CA TYR A 13 -21.74 -3.42 15.73
C TYR A 13 -22.38 -4.27 14.64
N ILE A 14 -22.17 -5.59 14.67
CA ILE A 14 -22.72 -6.51 13.68
C ILE A 14 -24.21 -6.71 13.97
N THR A 15 -25.06 -6.19 13.09
CA THR A 15 -26.52 -6.26 13.21
C THR A 15 -27.12 -7.47 12.50
N ASP A 16 -26.39 -8.06 11.54
CA ASP A 16 -26.84 -9.25 10.82
C ASP A 16 -26.82 -10.46 11.75
N PRO A 17 -27.93 -11.20 11.87
CA PRO A 17 -27.98 -12.37 12.74
C PRO A 17 -27.20 -13.54 12.16
N ALA A 18 -26.81 -14.48 13.02
CA ALA A 18 -26.32 -15.79 12.63
C ALA A 18 -27.39 -16.56 11.83
N PRO A 19 -27.01 -17.63 11.09
CA PRO A 19 -27.96 -18.43 10.30
C PRO A 19 -29.13 -19.02 11.09
N ASP A 20 -28.99 -19.17 12.40
CA ASP A 20 -30.03 -19.63 13.32
C ASP A 20 -30.93 -18.48 13.85
N GLY A 21 -30.70 -17.24 13.42
CA GLY A 21 -31.45 -16.06 13.83
C GLY A 21 -30.95 -15.42 15.13
N THR A 22 -29.93 -15.92 15.78
CA THR A 22 -29.38 -15.31 16.99
C THR A 22 -28.56 -14.06 16.65
N PRO A 23 -28.70 -12.95 17.44
CA PRO A 23 -27.83 -11.79 17.25
C PRO A 23 -26.38 -12.13 17.49
N LEU A 24 -25.50 -11.78 16.54
CA LEU A 24 -24.05 -11.96 16.69
C LEU A 24 -23.49 -10.98 17.73
N GLU A 25 -24.03 -9.79 17.79
CA GLU A 25 -23.64 -8.75 18.74
C GLU A 25 -24.87 -7.97 19.20
N ASN A 26 -24.86 -7.52 20.46
CA ASN A 26 -25.99 -6.80 21.05
C ASN A 26 -25.71 -5.30 21.22
N SER A 27 -24.46 -4.89 21.11
CA SER A 27 -24.07 -3.49 21.30
C SER A 27 -22.67 -3.21 20.74
N SER A 28 -22.39 -1.93 20.50
CA SER A 28 -21.05 -1.46 20.14
C SER A 28 -20.00 -1.72 21.22
N LEU A 29 -20.41 -1.80 22.47
CA LEU A 29 -19.50 -2.17 23.56
C LEU A 29 -19.09 -3.65 23.47
N GLN A 30 -20.05 -4.53 23.20
CA GLN A 30 -19.75 -5.95 22.96
C GLN A 30 -18.83 -6.12 21.75
N HIS A 31 -19.12 -5.38 20.67
CA HIS A 31 -18.25 -5.36 19.47
C HIS A 31 -16.82 -4.99 19.82
N ALA A 32 -16.60 -3.95 20.63
CA ALA A 32 -15.28 -3.55 21.09
C ALA A 32 -14.56 -4.68 21.86
N TYR A 33 -15.27 -5.36 22.78
CA TYR A 33 -14.70 -6.49 23.51
C TYR A 33 -14.42 -7.70 22.60
N ASN A 34 -15.22 -7.95 21.60
CA ASN A 34 -14.97 -9.00 20.62
C ASN A 34 -13.68 -8.70 19.83
N ILE A 35 -13.49 -7.45 19.38
CA ILE A 35 -12.23 -7.04 18.72
C ILE A 35 -11.03 -7.23 19.64
N ILE A 36 -11.15 -6.84 20.93
CA ILE A 36 -10.07 -7.04 21.90
C ILE A 36 -9.76 -8.53 22.09
N ALA A 37 -10.77 -9.37 22.14
CA ALA A 37 -10.59 -10.82 22.29
C ALA A 37 -9.93 -11.45 21.05
N ASP A 38 -10.32 -11.01 19.85
CA ASP A 38 -9.83 -11.58 18.59
C ASP A 38 -8.45 -11.05 18.18
N ARG A 39 -8.18 -9.77 18.43
CA ARG A 39 -6.99 -9.06 17.90
C ARG A 39 -6.06 -8.49 18.96
N GLY A 40 -6.46 -8.55 20.21
CA GLY A 40 -5.71 -8.00 21.34
C GLY A 40 -6.03 -6.54 21.65
N LEU A 41 -5.73 -6.16 22.91
CA LEU A 41 -5.98 -4.81 23.42
C LEU A 41 -5.16 -3.75 22.69
N GLU A 42 -3.90 -4.04 22.38
CA GLU A 42 -3.00 -3.12 21.68
C GLU A 42 -3.56 -2.72 20.31
N HIS A 43 -4.01 -3.69 19.52
CA HIS A 43 -4.67 -3.43 18.24
C HIS A 43 -5.92 -2.56 18.44
N PHE A 44 -6.74 -2.85 19.44
CA PHE A 44 -7.94 -2.06 19.71
C PHE A 44 -7.61 -0.62 20.11
N LEU A 45 -6.61 -0.40 20.97
CA LEU A 45 -6.19 0.93 21.36
C LEU A 45 -5.65 1.74 20.18
N THR A 46 -4.85 1.12 19.33
CA THR A 46 -4.25 1.77 18.16
C THR A 46 -5.30 2.12 17.09
N GLU A 47 -6.09 1.14 16.67
CA GLU A 47 -6.95 1.27 15.49
C GLU A 47 -8.33 1.87 15.78
N TYR A 48 -8.82 1.70 17.01
CA TYR A 48 -10.19 2.11 17.36
C TYR A 48 -10.28 3.23 18.38
N GLN A 49 -9.27 3.35 19.25
CA GLN A 49 -9.23 4.41 20.26
C GLN A 49 -8.29 5.56 19.88
N ASN A 50 -7.45 5.38 18.85
CA ASN A 50 -6.39 6.31 18.49
C ASN A 50 -5.48 6.65 19.69
N ASP A 51 -5.27 5.66 20.56
CA ASP A 51 -4.47 5.71 21.79
C ASP A 51 -3.51 4.53 21.79
N PRO A 52 -2.49 4.54 20.92
CA PRO A 52 -1.50 3.47 20.90
C PRO A 52 -0.80 3.40 22.26
N PRO A 53 -0.54 2.18 22.79
CA PRO A 53 0.19 2.02 24.02
C PRO A 53 1.48 2.83 23.98
N ALA A 54 1.78 3.57 25.04
CA ALA A 54 3.08 4.22 25.17
C ALA A 54 4.15 3.15 25.02
N GLU A 55 5.01 3.28 24.00
CA GLU A 55 6.06 2.31 23.75
C GLU A 55 6.88 2.08 25.01
N VAL A 56 6.76 0.88 25.55
CA VAL A 56 7.56 0.43 26.68
C VAL A 56 8.90 -0.02 26.11
N ASP A 57 9.85 0.83 26.24
CA ASP A 57 11.28 0.63 26.19
C ASP A 57 12.03 1.35 25.07
N ALA A 58 12.78 2.33 25.52
CA ALA A 58 13.71 3.16 24.74
C ALA A 58 14.93 2.39 24.18
N GLN A 59 14.88 1.08 24.04
CA GLN A 59 15.88 0.27 23.35
C GLN A 59 15.44 -0.22 21.97
N GLN A 60 14.22 0.02 21.57
CA GLN A 60 13.85 -0.14 20.16
C GLN A 60 14.58 0.92 19.35
N LEU A 61 15.31 0.46 18.35
CA LEU A 61 16.03 1.28 17.40
C LEU A 61 15.04 2.17 16.64
N TYR A 62 14.72 3.33 17.20
CA TYR A 62 13.96 4.34 16.46
C TYR A 62 14.74 4.71 15.20
N LEU A 63 14.08 4.62 14.07
CA LEU A 63 14.61 5.09 12.83
C LEU A 63 14.72 6.62 12.91
N THR A 64 15.90 7.12 13.25
CA THR A 64 16.14 8.56 13.39
C THR A 64 16.44 9.17 12.02
N THR A 65 16.24 10.48 11.90
CA THR A 65 16.66 11.24 10.71
C THR A 65 18.14 11.03 10.37
N TYR A 66 18.97 10.78 11.38
CA TYR A 66 20.40 10.45 11.18
C TYR A 66 20.55 9.10 10.47
N HIS A 67 19.85 8.06 10.91
CA HIS A 67 19.89 6.73 10.29
C HIS A 67 19.41 6.78 8.84
N ILE A 68 18.31 7.51 8.57
CA ILE A 68 17.80 7.68 7.21
C ILE A 68 18.84 8.40 6.34
N ARG A 69 19.39 9.52 6.81
CA ARG A 69 20.40 10.29 6.05
C ARG A 69 21.69 9.52 5.82
N ALA A 70 22.12 8.71 6.76
CA ALA A 70 23.30 7.86 6.60
C ALA A 70 23.10 6.83 5.47
N ASN A 71 21.89 6.25 5.39
CA ASN A 71 21.55 5.28 4.36
C ASN A 71 21.17 5.90 3.00
N CYS A 72 20.86 7.20 2.94
CA CYS A 72 20.62 7.91 1.68
C CYS A 72 21.90 8.26 0.90
N ARG A 73 23.10 7.96 1.43
CA ARG A 73 24.40 8.29 0.81
C ARG A 73 25.12 7.04 0.35
N THR A 74 24.40 6.14 -0.30
CA THR A 74 24.94 4.85 -0.74
C THR A 74 25.85 4.96 -1.98
N GLY A 75 25.92 6.12 -2.63
CA GLY A 75 26.65 6.29 -3.88
C GLY A 75 25.91 5.79 -5.12
N HIS A 76 24.70 5.28 -4.95
CA HIS A 76 23.86 4.86 -6.07
C HIS A 76 23.19 6.08 -6.72
N GLU A 77 23.18 6.11 -8.03
CA GLU A 77 22.42 7.09 -8.82
C GLU A 77 20.95 6.62 -8.95
N ARG A 78 20.04 7.59 -8.98
CA ARG A 78 18.63 7.31 -9.20
C ARG A 78 18.40 6.63 -10.56
N GLY A 79 17.64 5.56 -10.58
CA GLY A 79 17.35 4.80 -11.79
C GLY A 79 18.42 3.79 -12.19
N VAL A 80 19.47 3.66 -11.39
CA VAL A 80 20.55 2.67 -11.61
C VAL A 80 20.35 1.49 -10.66
N VAL A 81 20.38 0.28 -11.22
CA VAL A 81 20.25 -0.97 -10.46
C VAL A 81 21.64 -1.37 -9.93
N PRO A 82 21.79 -1.63 -8.62
CA PRO A 82 23.04 -2.15 -8.04
C PRO A 82 23.45 -3.50 -8.62
N ASP A 83 24.77 -3.76 -8.68
CA ASP A 83 25.33 -4.95 -9.32
C ASP A 83 24.98 -6.26 -8.58
N ASP A 84 24.73 -6.18 -7.26
CA ASP A 84 24.36 -7.31 -6.40
C ASP A 84 22.86 -7.59 -6.38
N THR A 85 22.10 -6.96 -7.27
CA THR A 85 20.64 -7.11 -7.33
C THR A 85 20.26 -8.49 -7.86
N ILE A 86 19.35 -9.14 -7.16
CA ILE A 86 18.76 -10.43 -7.56
C ILE A 86 17.29 -10.32 -7.94
N ALA A 87 16.59 -9.27 -7.49
CA ALA A 87 15.18 -9.03 -7.81
C ALA A 87 14.84 -7.54 -7.75
N LEU A 88 13.89 -7.12 -8.58
CA LEU A 88 13.23 -5.82 -8.50
C LEU A 88 11.79 -5.98 -8.05
N THR A 89 11.35 -5.11 -7.12
CA THR A 89 9.93 -4.97 -6.80
C THR A 89 9.50 -3.52 -6.96
N CYS A 90 8.23 -3.35 -7.31
CA CYS A 90 7.61 -2.04 -7.41
C CYS A 90 6.37 -1.99 -6.53
N GLY A 91 6.24 -0.92 -5.75
CA GLY A 91 5.04 -0.59 -5.00
C GLY A 91 4.37 0.65 -5.58
N ALA A 92 3.06 0.62 -5.73
CA ALA A 92 2.29 1.71 -6.29
C ALA A 92 1.04 2.01 -5.45
N ASP A 93 0.92 3.25 -4.98
CA ASP A 93 -0.22 3.76 -4.23
C ASP A 93 -1.08 4.63 -5.14
N VAL A 94 -2.33 4.21 -5.36
CA VAL A 94 -3.28 4.85 -6.27
C VAL A 94 -4.12 5.88 -5.54
N ASN A 95 -4.01 7.11 -5.97
CA ASN A 95 -4.83 8.23 -5.50
C ASN A 95 -5.62 8.86 -6.64
N LEU A 96 -6.65 9.63 -6.31
CA LEU A 96 -7.45 10.33 -7.31
C LEU A 96 -6.58 11.23 -8.22
N ASN A 97 -5.58 11.88 -7.63
CA ASN A 97 -4.76 12.89 -8.33
C ASN A 97 -3.51 12.30 -9.00
N GLY A 98 -3.22 11.02 -8.77
CA GLY A 98 -2.03 10.39 -9.33
C GLY A 98 -1.60 9.13 -8.61
N LEU A 99 -0.51 8.58 -9.08
CA LEU A 99 0.11 7.36 -8.61
C LEU A 99 1.45 7.68 -7.96
N HIS A 100 1.62 7.30 -6.70
CA HIS A 100 2.92 7.29 -6.03
C HIS A 100 3.57 5.94 -6.26
N VAL A 101 4.81 5.96 -6.73
CA VAL A 101 5.53 4.74 -7.11
C VAL A 101 6.87 4.69 -6.40
N VAL A 102 7.25 3.50 -5.95
CA VAL A 102 8.60 3.21 -5.45
C VAL A 102 9.11 1.93 -6.06
N THR A 103 10.36 1.92 -6.52
CA THR A 103 11.03 0.73 -7.03
C THR A 103 12.23 0.39 -6.14
N ILE A 104 12.31 -0.87 -5.75
CA ILE A 104 13.32 -1.39 -4.82
C ILE A 104 14.08 -2.53 -5.49
N ALA A 105 15.40 -2.42 -5.49
CA ALA A 105 16.31 -3.47 -5.86
C ALA A 105 16.72 -4.27 -4.61
N TRP A 106 16.65 -5.58 -4.67
CA TRP A 106 16.94 -6.48 -3.56
C TRP A 106 18.19 -7.30 -3.83
N SER A 107 19.09 -7.36 -2.84
CA SER A 107 20.23 -8.26 -2.85
C SER A 107 19.87 -9.63 -2.24
N ASP A 108 20.79 -10.60 -2.37
CA ASP A 108 20.68 -11.93 -1.77
C ASP A 108 20.61 -11.91 -0.22
N ALA A 109 21.17 -10.85 0.39
CA ALA A 109 21.08 -10.61 1.83
C ALA A 109 19.73 -10.03 2.27
N ALA A 110 18.73 -9.96 1.38
CA ALA A 110 17.45 -9.29 1.60
C ALA A 110 17.56 -7.81 1.98
N ALA A 111 18.66 -7.16 1.61
CA ALA A 111 18.80 -5.72 1.72
C ALA A 111 18.14 -5.04 0.52
N GLY A 112 17.29 -4.05 0.78
CA GLY A 112 16.57 -3.31 -0.26
C GLY A 112 17.17 -1.93 -0.49
N SER A 113 17.47 -1.61 -1.74
CA SER A 113 17.88 -0.28 -2.19
C SER A 113 16.76 0.37 -2.99
N ILE A 114 16.25 1.52 -2.53
CA ILE A 114 15.29 2.29 -3.32
C ILE A 114 16.04 2.91 -4.49
N ILE A 115 15.78 2.42 -5.70
CA ILE A 115 16.42 2.91 -6.93
C ILE A 115 15.62 4.01 -7.62
N ASP A 116 14.30 4.01 -7.44
CA ASP A 116 13.45 5.07 -7.99
C ASP A 116 12.22 5.30 -7.12
N PHE A 117 11.76 6.55 -7.12
CA PHE A 117 10.45 6.95 -6.60
C PHE A 117 9.91 8.09 -7.45
N SER A 118 8.63 8.05 -7.73
CA SER A 118 8.00 9.03 -8.61
C SER A 118 6.53 9.25 -8.27
N PHE A 119 6.02 10.35 -8.78
CA PHE A 119 4.60 10.65 -8.80
C PHE A 119 4.15 10.82 -10.26
N VAL A 120 3.16 10.02 -10.67
CA VAL A 120 2.54 10.08 -11.99
C VAL A 120 1.20 10.78 -11.84
N PRO A 121 1.04 12.04 -12.30
CA PRO A 121 -0.19 12.78 -12.10
C PRO A 121 -1.32 12.28 -12.98
N PHE A 122 -2.55 12.28 -12.44
CA PHE A 122 -3.79 12.05 -13.16
C PHE A 122 -4.58 13.36 -13.32
N ALA A 123 -5.07 13.65 -14.51
CA ALA A 123 -5.81 14.89 -14.81
C ALA A 123 -7.30 14.76 -14.44
N THR A 124 -7.59 14.44 -13.17
CA THR A 124 -8.94 14.14 -12.68
C THR A 124 -9.66 15.36 -12.07
N GLU A 125 -8.95 16.45 -11.80
CA GLU A 125 -9.52 17.63 -11.15
C GLU A 125 -10.70 18.22 -11.96
N GLY A 126 -11.83 18.44 -11.27
CA GLY A 126 -13.05 18.99 -11.86
C GLY A 126 -13.77 18.04 -12.86
N ARG A 127 -13.40 16.77 -12.92
CA ARG A 127 -14.03 15.78 -13.79
C ARG A 127 -15.12 14.99 -13.08
N PRO A 128 -16.19 14.56 -13.83
CA PRO A 128 -17.18 13.65 -13.27
C PRO A 128 -16.58 12.26 -13.00
N ALA A 129 -17.14 11.52 -12.05
CA ALA A 129 -16.62 10.23 -11.56
C ALA A 129 -16.31 9.22 -12.70
N ALA A 130 -17.22 9.05 -13.66
CA ALA A 130 -17.01 8.14 -14.79
C ALA A 130 -15.81 8.55 -15.69
N ALA A 131 -15.51 9.84 -15.80
CA ALA A 131 -14.33 10.32 -16.52
C ALA A 131 -13.05 10.08 -15.70
N CYS A 132 -13.12 10.23 -14.36
CA CYS A 132 -12.00 9.95 -13.48
C CYS A 132 -11.57 8.48 -13.53
N GLU A 133 -12.53 7.54 -13.50
CA GLU A 133 -12.24 6.10 -13.63
C GLU A 133 -11.42 5.80 -14.90
N LYS A 134 -11.86 6.33 -16.03
CA LYS A 134 -11.14 6.15 -17.28
C LYS A 134 -9.75 6.77 -17.25
N ILE A 135 -9.61 7.99 -16.72
CA ILE A 135 -8.33 8.70 -16.64
C ILE A 135 -7.34 7.93 -15.76
N VAL A 136 -7.79 7.40 -14.62
CA VAL A 136 -6.96 6.58 -13.74
C VAL A 136 -6.54 5.29 -14.42
N LEU A 137 -7.47 4.59 -15.09
CA LEU A 137 -7.14 3.37 -15.84
C LEU A 137 -6.14 3.64 -16.95
N ASP A 138 -6.36 4.66 -17.77
CA ASP A 138 -5.45 5.06 -18.86
C ASP A 138 -4.06 5.45 -18.30
N GLY A 139 -4.03 6.14 -17.15
CA GLY A 139 -2.80 6.51 -16.47
C GLY A 139 -2.04 5.31 -15.91
N LEU A 140 -2.73 4.37 -15.30
CA LEU A 140 -2.16 3.11 -14.82
C LEU A 140 -1.60 2.27 -15.98
N GLN A 141 -2.32 2.16 -17.09
CA GLN A 141 -1.86 1.44 -18.29
C GLN A 141 -0.60 2.09 -18.88
N THR A 142 -0.63 3.42 -19.03
CA THR A 142 0.53 4.18 -19.57
C THR A 142 1.76 4.00 -18.66
N TRP A 143 1.60 4.08 -17.35
CA TRP A 143 2.68 3.84 -16.40
C TRP A 143 3.19 2.41 -16.50
N TRP A 144 2.31 1.41 -16.49
CA TRP A 144 2.66 -0.01 -16.59
C TRP A 144 3.42 -0.35 -17.87
N ASP A 145 2.97 0.16 -18.99
CA ASP A 145 3.67 0.01 -20.26
C ASP A 145 5.04 0.70 -20.24
N GLY A 146 5.12 1.87 -19.59
CA GLY A 146 6.35 2.61 -19.42
C GLY A 146 7.43 1.81 -18.69
N ILE A 147 7.12 1.21 -17.54
CA ILE A 147 8.10 0.43 -16.76
C ILE A 147 8.56 -0.87 -17.45
N ARG A 148 7.79 -1.36 -18.40
CA ARG A 148 8.12 -2.57 -19.19
C ARG A 148 8.92 -2.25 -20.45
N THR A 149 8.77 -1.07 -21.00
CA THR A 149 9.41 -0.65 -22.26
C THR A 149 10.66 0.21 -22.05
N HIS A 150 10.82 0.78 -20.84
CA HIS A 150 12.01 1.55 -20.45
C HIS A 150 12.58 0.96 -19.16
N PRO A 151 13.21 -0.20 -19.25
CA PRO A 151 13.75 -0.89 -18.08
C PRO A 151 14.91 -0.10 -17.45
N TRP A 152 15.10 -0.34 -16.14
CA TRP A 152 16.24 0.25 -15.43
C TRP A 152 17.54 -0.44 -15.82
N GLY A 153 18.60 0.33 -16.08
CA GLY A 153 19.92 -0.17 -16.42
C GLY A 153 20.79 -0.43 -15.20
N GLN A 154 21.79 -1.30 -15.34
CA GLN A 154 22.92 -1.39 -14.42
C GLN A 154 24.04 -0.42 -14.83
N MET A 155 24.89 -0.03 -13.86
CA MET A 155 25.93 0.98 -14.05
C MET A 155 26.96 0.57 -15.14
N ASP A 156 27.17 -0.74 -15.34
CA ASP A 156 28.09 -1.32 -16.33
C ASP A 156 27.39 -2.07 -17.47
N ASP A 157 26.08 -1.90 -17.64
CA ASP A 157 25.32 -2.64 -18.65
C ASP A 157 25.61 -2.13 -20.06
N ARG A 158 26.68 -2.67 -20.66
CA ARG A 158 27.03 -2.43 -22.05
C ARG A 158 26.20 -3.23 -23.06
N GLU A 159 25.36 -4.18 -22.56
CA GLU A 159 24.58 -5.08 -23.38
C GLU A 159 23.09 -4.75 -23.44
N GLY A 160 22.61 -3.75 -22.66
CA GLY A 160 21.24 -3.26 -22.74
C GLY A 160 20.19 -4.21 -22.19
N THR A 161 20.56 -5.13 -21.29
CA THR A 161 19.62 -5.99 -20.55
C THR A 161 19.04 -5.22 -19.37
N GLY A 162 18.10 -4.35 -19.65
CA GLY A 162 17.48 -3.56 -18.59
C GLY A 162 16.60 -4.41 -17.66
N TRP A 163 16.56 -4.01 -16.40
CA TRP A 163 15.72 -4.64 -15.38
C TRP A 163 14.29 -4.15 -15.42
N VAL A 164 13.34 -5.06 -15.32
CA VAL A 164 11.91 -4.76 -15.07
C VAL A 164 11.51 -5.36 -13.73
N PRO A 165 10.52 -4.84 -13.02
CA PRO A 165 10.07 -5.44 -11.78
C PRO A 165 9.60 -6.88 -11.95
N ASP A 166 10.12 -7.78 -11.12
CA ASP A 166 9.65 -9.17 -11.01
C ASP A 166 8.26 -9.22 -10.40
N LEU A 167 8.00 -8.30 -9.47
CA LEU A 167 6.72 -8.15 -8.80
C LEU A 167 6.36 -6.68 -8.64
N THR A 168 5.12 -6.35 -9.00
CA THR A 168 4.51 -5.06 -8.75
C THR A 168 3.27 -5.23 -7.89
N LEU A 169 3.23 -4.54 -6.76
CA LEU A 169 2.07 -4.45 -5.88
C LEU A 169 1.39 -3.10 -6.07
N ILE A 170 0.10 -3.11 -6.31
CA ILE A 170 -0.68 -1.88 -6.48
C ILE A 170 -1.76 -1.84 -5.41
N ASP A 171 -1.83 -0.73 -4.66
CA ASP A 171 -2.90 -0.54 -3.70
C ASP A 171 -4.26 -0.53 -4.40
N SER A 172 -5.11 -1.48 -4.02
CA SER A 172 -6.47 -1.63 -4.52
C SER A 172 -7.53 -1.20 -3.50
N GLY A 173 -7.12 -0.74 -2.34
CA GLY A 173 -8.02 -0.34 -1.25
C GLY A 173 -8.79 0.95 -1.51
N TRP A 174 -8.35 1.72 -2.51
CA TRP A 174 -9.00 2.98 -2.85
C TRP A 174 -10.30 2.72 -3.64
N LYS A 175 -11.38 3.02 -2.99
CA LYS A 175 -12.74 2.90 -3.50
C LYS A 175 -13.45 4.25 -3.43
N ASP A 176 -13.60 4.92 -4.55
CA ASP A 176 -14.70 5.86 -4.65
C ASP A 176 -15.97 5.03 -4.88
N LYS A 177 -16.91 5.07 -3.92
CA LYS A 177 -18.20 4.36 -3.99
C LYS A 177 -19.04 4.71 -5.22
N GLN A 178 -18.65 5.76 -5.95
CA GLN A 178 -19.30 6.21 -7.18
C GLN A 178 -18.78 5.47 -8.43
N TRP A 179 -17.69 4.71 -8.30
CA TRP A 179 -17.09 4.00 -9.43
C TRP A 179 -17.58 2.57 -9.48
N GLY A 180 -18.08 2.17 -10.65
CA GLY A 180 -18.63 0.83 -10.84
C GLY A 180 -17.58 -0.28 -10.94
N THR A 181 -16.33 0.06 -11.29
CA THR A 181 -15.25 -0.89 -11.53
C THR A 181 -13.95 -0.35 -10.95
N GLU A 182 -13.09 -1.24 -10.48
CA GLU A 182 -11.80 -0.85 -9.92
C GLU A 182 -10.70 -0.88 -10.99
N PRO A 183 -10.11 0.27 -11.37
CA PRO A 183 -9.11 0.35 -12.43
C PRO A 183 -7.90 -0.55 -12.20
N VAL A 184 -7.50 -0.77 -10.93
CA VAL A 184 -6.39 -1.64 -10.57
C VAL A 184 -6.64 -3.09 -10.96
N TYR A 185 -7.84 -3.62 -10.66
CA TYR A 185 -8.21 -4.99 -11.05
C TYR A 185 -8.34 -5.15 -12.56
N ILE A 186 -8.81 -4.13 -13.27
CA ILE A 186 -8.85 -4.14 -14.74
C ILE A 186 -7.43 -4.25 -15.30
N LEU A 187 -6.50 -3.41 -14.81
CA LEU A 187 -5.10 -3.48 -15.24
C LEU A 187 -4.48 -4.84 -14.94
N ALA A 188 -4.64 -5.36 -13.71
CA ALA A 188 -4.10 -6.66 -13.31
C ALA A 188 -4.66 -7.81 -14.19
N ALA A 189 -5.95 -7.78 -14.49
CA ALA A 189 -6.59 -8.77 -15.37
C ALA A 189 -6.06 -8.68 -16.82
N GLN A 190 -5.87 -7.47 -17.35
CA GLN A 190 -5.29 -7.26 -18.68
C GLN A 190 -3.84 -7.73 -18.75
N ALA A 191 -3.07 -7.54 -17.69
CA ALA A 191 -1.70 -8.07 -17.55
C ALA A 191 -1.68 -9.59 -17.31
N GLY A 192 -2.84 -10.25 -17.12
CA GLY A 192 -2.97 -11.68 -16.81
C GLY A 192 -2.40 -12.04 -15.44
N PHE A 193 -2.38 -11.10 -14.49
CA PHE A 193 -1.79 -11.24 -13.15
C PHE A 193 -0.32 -11.68 -13.18
N ARG A 194 0.39 -11.38 -14.26
CA ARG A 194 1.82 -11.70 -14.42
C ARG A 194 2.67 -10.52 -13.97
N GLY A 195 3.33 -10.69 -12.83
CA GLY A 195 4.22 -9.67 -12.26
C GLY A 195 3.50 -8.42 -11.71
N ILE A 196 2.15 -8.43 -11.65
CA ILE A 196 1.34 -7.36 -11.09
C ILE A 196 0.22 -7.95 -10.23
N LEU A 197 0.11 -7.49 -8.99
CA LEU A 197 -0.92 -7.90 -8.04
C LEU A 197 -1.61 -6.66 -7.47
N PRO A 198 -2.96 -6.69 -7.37
CA PRO A 198 -3.75 -5.65 -6.72
C PRO A 198 -3.68 -5.77 -5.20
#